data_989a10f0fb97086f0a35fff88280b67c
#
_entry.id   989a10f0fb97086f0a35fff88280b67c
#
_cell.length_a   1.000
_cell.length_b   1.000
_cell.length_c   1.000
_cell.angle_alpha   90.00
_cell.angle_beta   90.00
_cell.angle_gamma   90.00
#
_symmetry.space_group_name_H-M   'P 1'
#
loop_
_entity.id
_entity.type
_entity.pdbx_description
1 polymer ?
#
loop_
_entity_poly.entity_id
_entity_poly.type
_entity_poly.pdbx_seq_one_letter_code
_entity_poly.pdbx_strand_id
1 'polypeptide(L)'
;MTNIAEIAFYRNLGMPVRQMGRFNQFCLEDYDKVLGSVKDTLQAKIEMYTAMYESACLKSEHIKSIQYLKTVDYTYEKVPFGTLVRFEYSDREQLIRYTQNPSLYVRLMDSRDPEHDKNDIRGIIVSSVREHDTLIWQKKKDSLYAVFLIEEIASENYVNDISKKLGPLQKNQKTGILLANFLRGETVAG
;
A
#
# COMPACT_ATOMS: atom_id res chain seq x y z
N MET A 1 -10.81 -22.14 -45.73
CA MET A 1 -11.86 -21.24 -45.17
C MET A 1 -11.75 -21.31 -43.65
N THR A 2 -11.38 -20.25 -43.00
CA THR A 2 -11.33 -20.19 -41.55
C THR A 2 -12.79 -20.21 -41.02
N ASN A 3 -13.11 -21.14 -40.14
CA ASN A 3 -14.46 -21.29 -39.62
C ASN A 3 -14.77 -20.09 -38.69
N ILE A 4 -16.00 -19.51 -38.79
CA ILE A 4 -16.47 -18.41 -37.97
C ILE A 4 -16.32 -18.73 -36.46
N ALA A 5 -16.58 -20.02 -36.08
CA ALA A 5 -16.40 -20.47 -34.71
C ALA A 5 -14.93 -20.40 -34.23
N GLU A 6 -14.00 -20.69 -35.12
CA GLU A 6 -12.57 -20.61 -34.85
C GLU A 6 -12.12 -19.17 -34.65
N ILE A 7 -12.60 -18.25 -35.48
CA ILE A 7 -12.36 -16.80 -35.31
C ILE A 7 -12.92 -16.32 -33.97
N ALA A 8 -14.14 -16.73 -33.62
CA ALA A 8 -14.77 -16.36 -32.36
C ALA A 8 -13.96 -16.90 -31.14
N PHE A 9 -13.46 -18.12 -31.22
CA PHE A 9 -12.62 -18.72 -30.17
C PHE A 9 -11.35 -17.91 -29.94
N TYR A 10 -10.56 -17.61 -30.95
CA TYR A 10 -9.32 -16.85 -30.80
C TYR A 10 -9.57 -15.40 -30.39
N ARG A 11 -10.68 -14.81 -30.82
CA ARG A 11 -11.09 -13.46 -30.36
C ARG A 11 -11.39 -13.44 -28.87
N ASN A 12 -12.05 -14.47 -28.35
CA ASN A 12 -12.31 -14.59 -26.91
C ASN A 12 -11.04 -14.76 -26.08
N LEU A 13 -9.97 -15.29 -26.67
CA LEU A 13 -8.65 -15.33 -26.07
C LEU A 13 -7.91 -13.98 -26.13
N GLY A 14 -8.55 -12.94 -26.70
CA GLY A 14 -7.96 -11.60 -26.82
C GLY A 14 -7.03 -11.41 -28.03
N MET A 15 -7.03 -12.33 -28.97
CA MET A 15 -6.21 -12.25 -30.18
C MET A 15 -6.75 -11.18 -31.15
N PRO A 16 -5.91 -10.28 -31.67
CA PRO A 16 -6.33 -9.29 -32.64
C PRO A 16 -6.81 -9.92 -33.95
N VAL A 17 -7.93 -9.45 -34.51
CA VAL A 17 -8.53 -9.96 -35.75
C VAL A 17 -7.52 -9.92 -36.93
N ARG A 18 -6.62 -8.93 -36.94
CA ARG A 18 -5.58 -8.80 -37.96
C ARG A 18 -4.62 -10.01 -38.02
N GLN A 19 -4.36 -10.66 -36.89
CA GLN A 19 -3.53 -11.86 -36.84
C GLN A 19 -4.26 -13.09 -37.37
N MET A 20 -5.58 -13.16 -37.16
CA MET A 20 -6.43 -14.27 -37.58
C MET A 20 -6.53 -14.38 -39.12
N GLY A 21 -6.38 -13.28 -39.86
CA GLY A 21 -6.41 -13.31 -41.34
C GLY A 21 -5.28 -14.11 -41.99
N ARG A 22 -4.26 -14.49 -41.21
CA ARG A 22 -3.13 -15.30 -41.68
C ARG A 22 -3.20 -16.79 -41.28
N PHE A 23 -4.21 -17.22 -40.55
CA PHE A 23 -4.31 -18.58 -40.02
C PHE A 23 -4.27 -19.66 -41.09
N ASN A 24 -4.79 -19.38 -42.28
CA ASN A 24 -4.73 -20.34 -43.42
C ASN A 24 -3.29 -20.66 -43.87
N GLN A 25 -2.30 -19.90 -43.40
CA GLN A 25 -0.90 -20.05 -43.78
C GLN A 25 -0.04 -20.57 -42.62
N PHE A 26 -0.64 -20.77 -41.42
CA PHE A 26 0.07 -21.19 -40.21
C PHE A 26 0.36 -22.68 -40.22
N CYS A 27 1.58 -23.06 -39.88
CA CYS A 27 1.94 -24.39 -39.47
C CYS A 27 1.66 -24.57 -37.96
N LEU A 28 1.78 -25.80 -37.43
CA LEU A 28 1.54 -26.07 -36.00
C LEU A 28 2.47 -25.25 -35.08
N GLU A 29 3.70 -25.05 -35.51
CA GLU A 29 4.69 -24.23 -34.76
C GLU A 29 4.29 -22.75 -34.69
N ASP A 30 3.61 -22.23 -35.71
CA ASP A 30 3.10 -20.84 -35.70
C ASP A 30 1.94 -20.69 -34.72
N TYR A 31 1.04 -21.66 -34.68
CA TYR A 31 -0.06 -21.72 -33.72
C TYR A 31 0.50 -21.77 -32.29
N ASP A 32 1.49 -22.61 -32.00
CA ASP A 32 2.09 -22.74 -30.68
C ASP A 32 2.71 -21.43 -30.22
N LYS A 33 3.49 -20.76 -31.07
CA LYS A 33 4.08 -19.44 -30.78
C LYS A 33 3.03 -18.38 -30.46
N VAL A 34 1.97 -18.34 -31.27
CA VAL A 34 0.91 -17.34 -31.07
C VAL A 34 0.15 -17.61 -29.78
N LEU A 35 -0.20 -18.87 -29.51
CA LEU A 35 -0.88 -19.26 -28.26
C LEU A 35 0.04 -19.04 -27.04
N GLY A 36 1.34 -19.27 -27.18
CA GLY A 36 2.35 -18.92 -26.16
C GLY A 36 2.28 -17.44 -25.81
N SER A 37 2.36 -16.56 -26.80
CA SER A 37 2.26 -15.10 -26.58
C SER A 37 0.92 -14.66 -25.97
N VAL A 38 -0.19 -15.32 -26.35
CA VAL A 38 -1.51 -15.06 -25.75
C VAL A 38 -1.51 -15.48 -24.28
N LYS A 39 -0.95 -16.66 -23.95
CA LYS A 39 -0.81 -17.12 -22.55
C LYS A 39 -0.01 -16.12 -21.71
N ASP A 40 1.15 -15.66 -22.21
CA ASP A 40 1.99 -14.70 -21.49
C ASP A 40 1.26 -13.39 -21.25
N THR A 41 0.53 -12.91 -22.26
CA THR A 41 -0.30 -11.70 -22.13
C THR A 41 -1.41 -11.87 -21.11
N LEU A 42 -2.08 -13.01 -21.08
CA LEU A 42 -3.14 -13.30 -20.11
C LEU A 42 -2.56 -13.44 -18.70
N GLN A 43 -1.41 -14.08 -18.55
CA GLN A 43 -0.72 -14.21 -17.27
C GLN A 43 -0.36 -12.83 -16.69
N ALA A 44 0.23 -11.96 -17.49
CA ALA A 44 0.55 -10.59 -17.07
C ALA A 44 -0.72 -9.80 -16.65
N LYS A 45 -1.85 -9.97 -17.36
CA LYS A 45 -3.13 -9.36 -16.97
C LYS A 45 -3.66 -9.91 -15.66
N ILE A 46 -3.57 -11.22 -15.42
CA ILE A 46 -3.99 -11.85 -14.17
C ILE A 46 -3.19 -11.25 -13.01
N GLU A 47 -1.87 -11.16 -13.13
CA GLU A 47 -1.00 -10.56 -12.11
C GLU A 47 -1.38 -9.10 -11.84
N MET A 48 -1.58 -8.31 -12.89
CA MET A 48 -2.00 -6.91 -12.78
C MET A 48 -3.35 -6.79 -12.06
N TYR A 49 -4.37 -7.55 -12.46
CA TYR A 49 -5.70 -7.49 -11.85
C TYR A 49 -5.69 -8.02 -10.41
N THR A 50 -4.88 -9.01 -10.10
CA THR A 50 -4.68 -9.51 -8.74
C THR A 50 -4.12 -8.40 -7.85
N ALA A 51 -3.06 -7.72 -8.29
CA ALA A 51 -2.48 -6.60 -7.54
C ALA A 51 -3.47 -5.43 -7.34
N MET A 52 -4.26 -5.12 -8.37
CA MET A 52 -5.32 -4.10 -8.27
C MET A 52 -6.40 -4.50 -7.25
N TYR A 53 -6.83 -5.76 -7.27
CA TYR A 53 -7.82 -6.29 -6.32
C TYR A 53 -7.30 -6.26 -4.89
N GLU A 54 -6.07 -6.70 -4.64
CA GLU A 54 -5.43 -6.66 -3.33
C GLU A 54 -5.33 -5.21 -2.80
N SER A 55 -4.97 -4.26 -3.67
CA SER A 55 -4.92 -2.84 -3.31
C SER A 55 -6.30 -2.29 -2.93
N ALA A 56 -7.35 -2.69 -3.65
CA ALA A 56 -8.73 -2.31 -3.33
C ALA A 56 -9.19 -2.92 -1.99
N CYS A 57 -8.85 -4.17 -1.72
CA CYS A 57 -9.14 -4.82 -0.43
C CYS A 57 -8.46 -4.09 0.72
N LEU A 58 -7.17 -3.78 0.61
CA LEU A 58 -6.43 -3.01 1.62
C LEU A 58 -7.08 -1.65 1.89
N LYS A 59 -7.48 -0.94 0.83
CA LYS A 59 -8.14 0.36 0.99
C LYS A 59 -9.49 0.22 1.70
N SER A 60 -10.27 -0.83 1.39
CA SER A 60 -11.53 -1.13 2.06
C SER A 60 -11.33 -1.41 3.55
N GLU A 61 -10.31 -2.17 3.92
CA GLU A 61 -9.96 -2.43 5.33
C GLU A 61 -9.56 -1.16 6.06
N HIS A 62 -8.77 -0.29 5.44
CA HIS A 62 -8.40 1.00 6.01
C HIS A 62 -9.63 1.89 6.27
N ILE A 63 -10.60 1.92 5.36
CA ILE A 63 -11.85 2.67 5.55
C ILE A 63 -12.62 2.13 6.77
N LYS A 64 -12.74 0.81 6.90
CA LYS A 64 -13.39 0.18 8.07
C LYS A 64 -12.67 0.53 9.38
N SER A 65 -11.34 0.51 9.37
CA SER A 65 -10.52 0.90 10.53
C SER A 65 -10.76 2.36 10.92
N ILE A 66 -10.81 3.27 9.94
CA ILE A 66 -11.13 4.69 10.19
C ILE A 66 -12.53 4.83 10.80
N GLN A 67 -13.52 4.15 10.20
CA GLN A 67 -14.91 4.18 10.72
C GLN A 67 -14.99 3.70 12.17
N TYR A 68 -14.29 2.62 12.50
CA TYR A 68 -14.21 2.11 13.87
C TYR A 68 -13.49 3.10 14.79
N LEU A 69 -12.33 3.60 14.42
CA LEU A 69 -11.54 4.54 15.24
C LEU A 69 -12.24 5.88 15.46
N LYS A 70 -13.21 6.26 14.61
CA LYS A 70 -14.08 7.42 14.85
C LYS A 70 -15.06 7.21 16.00
N THR A 71 -15.35 5.97 16.37
CA THR A 71 -16.32 5.63 17.45
C THR A 71 -15.65 5.43 18.82
N VAL A 72 -14.33 5.37 18.88
CA VAL A 72 -13.57 5.13 20.11
C VAL A 72 -12.46 6.17 20.25
N ASP A 73 -12.08 6.50 21.48
CA ASP A 73 -10.96 7.42 21.73
C ASP A 73 -9.62 6.78 21.36
N TYR A 74 -9.45 5.50 21.67
CA TYR A 74 -8.33 4.66 21.30
C TYR A 74 -8.66 3.18 21.49
N THR A 75 -7.87 2.31 20.88
CA THR A 75 -7.88 0.86 21.08
C THR A 75 -6.45 0.35 21.25
N TYR A 76 -6.29 -0.89 21.76
CA TYR A 76 -4.97 -1.52 21.87
C TYR A 76 -4.83 -2.60 20.83
N GLU A 77 -3.85 -2.46 19.95
CA GLU A 77 -3.62 -3.39 18.85
C GLU A 77 -2.14 -3.74 18.71
N LYS A 78 -1.88 -4.86 18.05
CA LYS A 78 -0.52 -5.21 17.58
C LYS A 78 -0.26 -4.45 16.29
N VAL A 79 0.88 -3.75 16.22
CA VAL A 79 1.32 -3.14 14.95
C VAL A 79 1.42 -4.21 13.87
N PRO A 80 0.81 -4.01 12.67
CA PRO A 80 0.74 -5.04 11.62
C PRO A 80 2.05 -5.28 10.86
N PHE A 81 3.07 -4.45 11.09
CA PHE A 81 4.37 -4.57 10.45
C PHE A 81 5.49 -4.81 11.47
N GLY A 82 6.65 -5.30 11.02
CA GLY A 82 7.78 -5.68 11.88
C GLY A 82 8.91 -4.67 11.92
N THR A 83 9.16 -3.98 10.83
CA THR A 83 10.40 -3.22 10.65
C THR A 83 10.17 -1.95 9.86
N LEU A 84 10.79 -0.84 10.30
CA LEU A 84 10.86 0.42 9.58
C LEU A 84 12.33 0.76 9.31
N VAL A 85 12.62 1.12 8.09
CA VAL A 85 13.88 1.74 7.69
C VAL A 85 13.65 3.19 7.29
N ARG A 86 14.68 4.03 7.37
CA ARG A 86 14.60 5.42 6.97
C ARG A 86 14.17 5.53 5.51
N PHE A 87 13.20 6.39 5.24
CA PHE A 87 12.75 6.65 3.89
C PHE A 87 13.66 7.68 3.23
N GLU A 88 14.28 7.29 2.12
CA GLU A 88 15.18 8.14 1.35
C GLU A 88 14.56 8.43 -0.03
N TYR A 89 14.26 9.69 -0.31
CA TYR A 89 13.68 10.10 -1.61
C TYR A 89 14.60 9.84 -2.80
N SER A 90 15.90 9.68 -2.56
CA SER A 90 16.90 9.31 -3.57
C SER A 90 16.92 7.82 -3.88
N ASP A 91 16.36 6.97 -3.01
CA ASP A 91 16.23 5.53 -3.25
C ASP A 91 15.03 5.26 -4.17
N ARG A 92 15.35 4.95 -5.44
CA ARG A 92 14.35 4.69 -6.48
C ARG A 92 13.41 3.54 -6.13
N GLU A 93 13.91 2.48 -5.50
CA GLU A 93 13.09 1.33 -5.14
C GLU A 93 12.10 1.69 -4.02
N GLN A 94 12.55 2.39 -2.99
CA GLN A 94 11.66 2.89 -1.93
C GLN A 94 10.59 3.83 -2.50
N LEU A 95 10.98 4.71 -3.42
CA LEU A 95 10.05 5.65 -4.06
C LEU A 95 8.98 4.93 -4.89
N ILE A 96 9.35 3.91 -5.67
CA ILE A 96 8.41 3.08 -6.42
C ILE A 96 7.43 2.38 -5.48
N ARG A 97 7.92 1.76 -4.41
CA ARG A 97 7.08 1.08 -3.41
C ARG A 97 6.11 2.06 -2.74
N TYR A 98 6.57 3.25 -2.38
CA TYR A 98 5.73 4.30 -1.82
C TYR A 98 4.64 4.76 -2.78
N THR A 99 4.96 4.94 -4.08
CA THR A 99 3.97 5.37 -5.08
C THR A 99 2.93 4.29 -5.37
N GLN A 100 3.32 3.01 -5.30
CA GLN A 100 2.41 1.88 -5.46
C GLN A 100 1.52 1.66 -4.23
N ASN A 101 2.07 1.85 -3.04
CA ASN A 101 1.34 1.69 -1.79
C ASN A 101 1.78 2.75 -0.75
N PRO A 102 1.13 3.92 -0.72
CA PRO A 102 1.45 4.98 0.24
C PRO A 102 1.29 4.58 1.71
N SER A 103 0.54 3.52 2.02
CA SER A 103 0.39 3.03 3.40
C SER A 103 1.66 2.39 3.97
N LEU A 104 2.68 2.14 3.14
CA LEU A 104 4.00 1.73 3.61
C LEU A 104 4.79 2.87 4.28
N TYR A 105 4.38 4.11 4.07
CA TYR A 105 5.06 5.27 4.65
C TYR A 105 4.56 5.53 6.07
N VAL A 106 5.50 5.70 7.01
CA VAL A 106 5.23 5.90 8.43
C VAL A 106 6.08 7.05 8.94
N ARG A 107 5.47 7.98 9.67
CA ARG A 107 6.19 8.99 10.46
C ARG A 107 6.46 8.43 11.86
N LEU A 108 7.69 8.47 12.29
CA LEU A 108 8.12 8.07 13.63
C LEU A 108 8.48 9.33 14.41
N MET A 109 7.85 9.51 15.56
CA MET A 109 8.01 10.68 16.43
C MET A 109 8.29 10.21 17.85
N ASP A 110 9.00 11.01 18.62
CA ASP A 110 9.14 10.82 20.08
C ASP A 110 8.14 11.71 20.82
N SER A 111 7.16 11.13 21.47
CA SER A 111 6.14 11.88 22.22
C SER A 111 6.68 12.69 23.39
N ARG A 112 7.93 12.48 23.78
CA ARG A 112 8.61 13.24 24.83
C ARG A 112 9.24 14.54 24.31
N ASP A 113 9.42 14.64 22.99
CA ASP A 113 9.89 15.84 22.34
C ASP A 113 8.72 16.82 22.18
N PRO A 114 8.80 18.04 22.75
CA PRO A 114 7.76 19.06 22.58
C PRO A 114 7.56 19.48 21.12
N GLU A 115 8.58 19.31 20.28
CA GLU A 115 8.55 19.61 18.85
C GLU A 115 8.44 18.33 17.98
N HIS A 116 7.83 17.26 18.51
CA HIS A 116 7.74 15.96 17.85
C HIS A 116 7.14 16.02 16.42
N ASP A 117 6.25 16.98 16.15
CA ASP A 117 5.69 17.17 14.82
C ASP A 117 6.69 17.73 13.79
N LYS A 118 7.72 18.45 14.26
CA LYS A 118 8.78 19.02 13.42
C LYS A 118 9.97 18.08 13.26
N ASN A 119 10.23 17.27 14.29
CA ASN A 119 11.38 16.38 14.39
C ASN A 119 11.03 14.93 14.02
N ASP A 120 10.03 14.74 13.16
CA ASP A 120 9.63 13.41 12.72
C ASP A 120 10.70 12.73 11.83
N ILE A 121 10.88 11.44 12.04
CA ILE A 121 11.68 10.60 11.16
C ILE A 121 10.76 9.90 10.18
N ARG A 122 11.04 10.04 8.90
CA ARG A 122 10.27 9.40 7.84
C ARG A 122 10.78 7.99 7.62
N GLY A 123 9.88 7.02 7.66
CA GLY A 123 10.19 5.61 7.51
C GLY A 123 9.34 4.93 6.44
N ILE A 124 9.83 3.79 5.96
CA ILE A 124 9.08 2.89 5.09
C ILE A 124 9.08 1.49 5.68
N ILE A 125 7.92 0.83 5.63
CA ILE A 125 7.75 -0.55 6.07
C ILE A 125 8.49 -1.48 5.11
N VAL A 126 9.31 -2.37 5.67
CA VAL A 126 10.04 -3.40 4.91
C VAL A 126 9.84 -4.78 5.51
N SER A 127 9.88 -5.81 4.67
CA SER A 127 9.89 -7.21 5.09
C SER A 127 11.30 -7.68 5.48
N SER A 128 12.33 -7.10 4.86
CA SER A 128 13.75 -7.36 5.14
C SER A 128 14.55 -6.08 5.01
N VAL A 129 15.59 -5.93 5.83
CA VAL A 129 16.52 -4.79 5.81
C VAL A 129 17.64 -5.10 4.84
N ARG A 130 17.91 -4.20 3.89
CA ARG A 130 19.05 -4.29 2.95
C ARG A 130 20.31 -3.73 3.63
N GLU A 131 21.48 -4.05 3.10
CA GLU A 131 22.77 -3.62 3.65
C GLU A 131 22.92 -2.09 3.81
N HIS A 132 22.33 -1.34 2.88
CA HIS A 132 22.37 0.13 2.87
C HIS A 132 21.19 0.80 3.56
N ASP A 133 20.21 0.04 4.05
CA ASP A 133 19.06 0.60 4.77
C ASP A 133 19.45 1.02 6.18
N THR A 134 18.98 2.18 6.62
CA THR A 134 19.10 2.62 8.01
C THR A 134 17.87 2.17 8.80
N LEU A 135 18.05 1.19 9.67
CA LEU A 135 16.99 0.73 10.59
C LEU A 135 16.65 1.85 11.58
N ILE A 136 15.37 2.24 11.66
CA ILE A 136 14.89 3.27 12.59
C ILE A 136 13.96 2.74 13.67
N TRP A 137 13.27 1.62 13.40
CA TRP A 137 12.40 0.98 14.36
C TRP A 137 12.19 -0.50 14.06
N GLN A 138 12.06 -1.29 15.11
CA GLN A 138 11.73 -2.71 15.02
C GLN A 138 10.71 -3.07 16.08
N LYS A 139 9.72 -3.89 15.70
CA LYS A 139 8.67 -4.37 16.58
C LYS A 139 9.24 -5.23 17.70
N LYS A 140 8.89 -4.90 18.93
CA LYS A 140 9.14 -5.79 20.06
C LYS A 140 8.08 -6.88 20.10
N LYS A 141 8.51 -8.11 20.41
CA LYS A 141 7.62 -9.26 20.52
C LYS A 141 6.50 -8.97 21.53
N ASP A 142 5.27 -9.30 21.15
CA ASP A 142 4.06 -9.18 21.97
C ASP A 142 3.70 -7.78 22.50
N SER A 143 4.27 -6.71 21.92
CA SER A 143 3.93 -5.36 22.28
C SER A 143 2.57 -4.95 21.71
N LEU A 144 1.73 -4.39 22.58
CA LEU A 144 0.49 -3.70 22.21
C LEU A 144 0.74 -2.19 22.13
N TYR A 145 0.08 -1.54 21.19
CA TYR A 145 0.16 -0.10 20.96
C TYR A 145 -1.23 0.50 21.09
N ALA A 146 -1.33 1.65 21.72
CA ALA A 146 -2.55 2.44 21.68
C ALA A 146 -2.70 3.01 20.26
N VAL A 147 -3.79 2.69 19.60
CA VAL A 147 -4.12 3.14 18.25
C VAL A 147 -5.29 4.11 18.31
N PHE A 148 -5.15 5.24 17.68
CA PHE A 148 -6.17 6.27 17.59
C PHE A 148 -6.10 7.02 16.27
N LEU A 149 -7.18 7.66 15.88
CA LEU A 149 -7.25 8.47 14.69
C LEU A 149 -6.79 9.90 14.99
N ILE A 150 -5.97 10.46 14.09
CA ILE A 150 -5.57 11.86 14.11
C ILE A 150 -6.19 12.52 12.88
N GLU A 151 -6.78 13.69 13.06
CA GLU A 151 -7.18 14.55 11.96
C GLU A 151 -6.06 15.56 11.67
N GLU A 152 -5.64 15.64 10.42
CA GLU A 152 -4.62 16.57 9.96
C GLU A 152 -5.21 17.48 8.89
N ILE A 153 -5.14 18.79 9.10
CA ILE A 153 -5.70 19.79 8.20
C ILE A 153 -4.58 20.34 7.31
N ALA A 154 -4.48 19.82 6.09
CA ALA A 154 -3.45 20.20 5.13
C ALA A 154 -3.48 21.68 4.74
N SER A 155 -4.67 22.29 4.65
CA SER A 155 -4.86 23.71 4.34
C SER A 155 -4.36 24.67 5.45
N GLU A 156 -4.19 24.15 6.67
CA GLU A 156 -3.70 24.89 7.83
C GLU A 156 -2.27 24.49 8.20
N ASN A 157 -1.43 24.25 7.22
CA ASN A 157 -0.02 23.88 7.41
C ASN A 157 0.16 22.60 8.24
N TYR A 158 -0.70 21.59 7.97
CA TYR A 158 -0.70 20.29 8.63
C TYR A 158 -0.93 20.33 10.15
N VAL A 159 -1.69 21.33 10.62
CA VAL A 159 -2.16 21.36 12.01
C VAL A 159 -2.95 20.08 12.30
N ASN A 160 -2.66 19.45 13.43
CA ASN A 160 -3.29 18.20 13.85
C ASN A 160 -3.68 18.23 15.33
N ASP A 161 -4.45 17.24 15.75
CA ASP A 161 -4.97 17.13 17.12
C ASP A 161 -4.18 16.14 18.00
N ILE A 162 -2.99 15.73 17.58
CA ILE A 162 -2.18 14.69 18.25
C ILE A 162 -1.95 15.00 19.74
N SER A 163 -1.63 16.25 20.09
CA SER A 163 -1.39 16.65 21.47
C SER A 163 -2.64 16.48 22.37
N LYS A 164 -3.84 16.70 21.82
CA LYS A 164 -5.10 16.48 22.55
C LYS A 164 -5.33 14.99 22.81
N LYS A 165 -5.04 14.14 21.83
CA LYS A 165 -5.20 12.68 21.93
C LYS A 165 -4.15 12.03 22.83
N LEU A 166 -2.93 12.55 22.85
CA LEU A 166 -1.86 12.05 23.72
C LEU A 166 -2.04 12.40 25.20
N GLY A 167 -2.62 13.55 25.52
CA GLY A 167 -2.75 14.02 26.90
C GLY A 167 -3.36 13.01 27.88
N PRO A 168 -4.49 12.36 27.57
CA PRO A 168 -5.08 11.30 28.40
C PRO A 168 -4.19 10.05 28.51
N LEU A 169 -3.49 9.66 27.42
CA LEU A 169 -2.63 8.47 27.39
C LEU A 169 -1.37 8.70 28.24
N GLN A 170 -0.77 9.89 28.18
CA GLN A 170 0.43 10.25 28.93
C GLN A 170 0.21 10.28 30.45
N LYS A 171 -1.00 10.60 30.90
CA LYS A 171 -1.35 10.58 32.33
C LYS A 171 -1.35 9.16 32.91
N ASN A 172 -1.65 8.17 32.10
CA ASN A 172 -1.84 6.79 32.54
C ASN A 172 -0.66 5.89 32.19
N GLN A 173 0.17 6.25 31.22
CA GLN A 173 1.29 5.42 30.73
C GLN A 173 2.44 6.31 30.27
N LYS A 174 3.69 5.80 30.45
CA LYS A 174 4.87 6.43 29.83
C LYS A 174 4.83 6.16 28.32
N THR A 175 4.31 7.11 27.57
CA THR A 175 4.38 7.09 26.11
C THR A 175 5.81 7.41 25.68
N GLY A 176 6.27 6.78 24.60
CA GLY A 176 7.61 6.96 24.04
C GLY A 176 7.51 7.21 22.54
N ILE A 177 7.50 6.16 21.74
CA ILE A 177 7.52 6.26 20.30
C ILE A 177 6.08 6.29 19.75
N LEU A 178 5.83 7.23 18.85
CA LEU A 178 4.62 7.35 18.05
C LEU A 178 4.90 6.90 16.63
N LEU A 179 4.00 6.10 16.09
CA LEU A 179 4.03 5.65 14.70
C LEU A 179 2.76 6.19 14.02
N ALA A 180 2.91 7.19 13.16
CA ALA A 180 1.80 7.74 12.39
C ALA A 180 1.84 7.20 10.96
N ASN A 181 0.79 6.48 10.58
CA ASN A 181 0.60 6.00 9.23
C ASN A 181 -0.48 6.82 8.53
N PHE A 182 -0.21 7.24 7.29
CA PHE A 182 -1.17 7.98 6.49
C PHE A 182 -2.27 7.06 5.95
N LEU A 183 -3.39 7.06 6.65
CA LEU A 183 -4.66 6.60 6.11
C LEU A 183 -5.28 7.80 5.39
N ARG A 184 -5.01 8.02 4.10
CA ARG A 184 -5.70 9.08 3.35
C ARG A 184 -7.20 8.84 3.38
N GLY A 185 -7.88 9.44 4.35
CA GLY A 185 -9.27 9.79 4.24
C GLY A 185 -9.33 11.06 3.40
N GLU A 186 -9.96 11.04 2.24
CA GLU A 186 -10.35 12.27 1.58
C GLU A 186 -11.33 12.98 2.51
N THR A 187 -11.07 14.25 2.78
CA THR A 187 -12.03 15.14 3.40
C THR A 187 -13.25 15.18 2.48
N VAL A 188 -14.31 14.48 2.85
CA VAL A 188 -15.62 14.75 2.26
C VAL A 188 -15.99 16.14 2.79
N ALA A 189 -15.78 17.16 1.95
CA ALA A 189 -16.35 18.47 2.19
C ALA A 189 -17.85 18.29 2.28
N GLY A 190 -18.41 18.54 3.48
CA GLY A 190 -19.84 18.66 3.71
C GLY A 190 -20.36 19.98 3.10
#